data_df44f6a58319e2d64b7951a8b92ea739
#
_entry.id   df44f6a58319e2d64b7951a8b92ea739
#
_cell.length_a   1.000
_cell.length_b   1.000
_cell.length_c   1.000
_cell.angle_alpha   90.00
_cell.angle_beta   90.00
_cell.angle_gamma   90.00
#
_symmetry.space_group_name_H-M   'P 1'
#
loop_
_entity.id
_entity.type
_entity.pdbx_description
1 polymer ?
#
loop_
_entity_poly.entity_id
_entity_poly.type
_entity_poly.pdbx_seq_one_letter_code
_entity_poly.pdbx_strand_id
1 'polypeptide(L)'
;LLILIRTIRSLLTVPCLPEVWAYLTLPNGAQEPLTHWENILGRGGNSDVILNYPVVSRQHAALIRQADDTWTAYDLGSKGGVTVNGRPVEGSAPVQYGDVVGIGGVETVLLPLSPEEKAQRRQRRRAWRPVSPWLGLVLLTVFQALTALQLTISEGENATVMIPLTFLLL
;
A
#
# COMPACT_ATOMS: atom_id res chain seq x y z
N LEU A 1 -9.49 27.24 13.81
CA LEU A 1 -10.21 25.97 13.93
C LEU A 1 -10.51 25.34 12.56
N LEU A 2 -11.15 26.08 11.62
CA LEU A 2 -11.50 25.59 10.28
C LEU A 2 -10.28 25.16 9.46
N ILE A 3 -9.17 25.89 9.54
CA ILE A 3 -7.92 25.57 8.86
C ILE A 3 -7.33 24.27 9.43
N LEU A 4 -7.33 24.12 10.74
CA LEU A 4 -6.83 22.92 11.43
C LEU A 4 -7.66 21.67 11.05
N ILE A 5 -8.98 21.78 11.04
CA ILE A 5 -9.88 20.69 10.62
C ILE A 5 -9.67 20.33 9.16
N ARG A 6 -9.43 21.31 8.30
CA ARG A 6 -9.16 21.10 6.87
C ARG A 6 -7.80 20.40 6.66
N THR A 7 -6.78 20.78 7.44
CA THR A 7 -5.45 20.17 7.40
C THR A 7 -5.48 18.74 7.92
N ILE A 8 -6.15 18.48 9.04
CA ILE A 8 -6.34 17.14 9.60
C ILE A 8 -7.15 16.28 8.63
N ARG A 9 -8.22 16.79 8.04
CA ARG A 9 -9.00 16.08 7.03
C ARG A 9 -8.17 15.77 5.78
N SER A 10 -7.32 16.70 5.31
CA SER A 10 -6.40 16.47 4.19
C SER A 10 -5.36 15.39 4.50
N LEU A 11 -4.88 15.32 5.75
CA LEU A 11 -3.97 14.27 6.21
C LEU A 11 -4.65 12.91 6.33
N LEU A 12 -5.92 12.88 6.73
CA LEU A 12 -6.70 11.65 6.88
C LEU A 12 -7.31 11.15 5.56
N THR A 13 -7.47 12.01 4.55
CA THR A 13 -8.06 11.68 3.25
C THR A 13 -7.01 11.50 2.15
N VAL A 14 -5.76 11.24 2.49
CA VAL A 14 -4.79 10.82 1.47
C VAL A 14 -5.29 9.47 0.94
N PRO A 15 -5.77 9.41 -0.32
CA PRO A 15 -6.14 8.15 -0.93
C PRO A 15 -4.85 7.32 -1.01
N CYS A 16 -4.71 6.35 -0.10
CA CYS A 16 -3.71 5.32 -0.21
C CYS A 16 -4.11 4.48 -1.43
N LEU A 17 -3.74 4.95 -2.63
CA LEU A 17 -3.89 4.12 -3.82
C LEU A 17 -3.06 2.86 -3.57
N PRO A 18 -3.66 1.68 -3.69
CA PRO A 18 -2.93 0.44 -3.49
C PRO A 18 -1.70 0.42 -4.38
N GLU A 19 -0.57 0.10 -3.80
CA GLU A 19 0.70 0.05 -4.53
C GLU A 19 0.71 -1.21 -5.40
N VAL A 20 0.68 -1.04 -6.72
CA VAL A 20 0.79 -2.18 -7.65
C VAL A 20 2.22 -2.71 -7.61
N TRP A 21 2.37 -4.04 -7.48
CA TRP A 21 3.67 -4.72 -7.39
C TRP A 21 4.02 -5.47 -8.67
N ALA A 22 3.02 -6.05 -9.30
CA ALA A 22 3.12 -6.82 -10.53
C ALA A 22 1.75 -6.87 -11.22
N TYR A 23 1.71 -7.40 -12.42
CA TYR A 23 0.48 -7.68 -13.15
C TYR A 23 0.38 -9.17 -13.44
N LEU A 24 -0.82 -9.69 -13.35
CA LEU A 24 -1.16 -11.03 -13.81
C LEU A 24 -1.95 -10.91 -15.12
N THR A 25 -1.36 -11.39 -16.21
CA THR A 25 -2.03 -11.39 -17.51
C THR A 25 -2.90 -12.62 -17.65
N LEU A 26 -4.17 -12.43 -17.94
CA LEU A 26 -5.15 -13.47 -18.14
C LEU A 26 -5.17 -13.95 -19.61
N PRO A 27 -5.77 -15.12 -19.92
CA PRO A 27 -5.86 -15.64 -21.29
C PRO A 27 -6.59 -14.72 -22.26
N ASN A 28 -7.50 -13.87 -21.77
CA ASN A 28 -8.20 -12.86 -22.56
C ASN A 28 -7.37 -11.59 -22.83
N GLY A 29 -6.10 -11.56 -22.39
CA GLY A 29 -5.22 -10.41 -22.51
C GLY A 29 -5.43 -9.32 -21.44
N ALA A 30 -6.41 -9.46 -20.56
CA ALA A 30 -6.60 -8.54 -19.45
C ALA A 30 -5.44 -8.64 -18.45
N GLN A 31 -5.05 -7.51 -17.88
CA GLN A 31 -3.99 -7.43 -16.86
C GLN A 31 -4.63 -7.05 -15.53
N GLU A 32 -4.53 -7.94 -14.57
CA GLU A 32 -5.00 -7.71 -13.21
C GLU A 32 -3.84 -7.28 -12.30
N PRO A 33 -3.97 -6.16 -11.59
CA PRO A 33 -2.91 -5.64 -10.72
C PRO A 33 -2.80 -6.45 -9.44
N LEU A 34 -1.60 -6.87 -9.07
CA LEU A 34 -1.29 -7.45 -7.78
C LEU A 34 -0.90 -6.32 -6.81
N THR A 35 -1.78 -6.03 -5.86
CA THR A 35 -1.68 -4.86 -4.97
C THR A 35 -1.34 -5.23 -3.53
N HIS A 36 -1.53 -6.48 -3.17
CA HIS A 36 -1.21 -7.01 -1.85
C HIS A 36 0.09 -7.81 -1.90
N TRP A 37 0.74 -7.94 -0.76
CA TRP A 37 1.89 -8.84 -0.67
C TRP A 37 1.47 -10.31 -0.77
N GLU A 38 0.24 -10.63 -0.37
CA GLU A 38 -0.44 -11.89 -0.59
C GLU A 38 -1.70 -11.61 -1.43
N ASN A 39 -1.80 -12.25 -2.58
CA ASN A 39 -2.92 -12.10 -3.49
C ASN A 39 -3.60 -13.45 -3.68
N ILE A 40 -4.85 -13.53 -3.31
CA ILE A 40 -5.67 -14.73 -3.48
C ILE A 40 -6.29 -14.73 -4.89
N LEU A 41 -6.09 -15.83 -5.59
CA LEU A 41 -6.59 -16.06 -6.93
C LEU A 41 -7.70 -17.09 -6.89
N GLY A 42 -8.83 -16.81 -7.54
CA GLY A 42 -9.93 -17.76 -7.53
C GLY A 42 -11.19 -17.22 -8.19
N ARG A 43 -12.22 -18.06 -8.26
CA ARG A 43 -13.52 -17.69 -8.82
C ARG A 43 -14.43 -16.97 -7.80
N GLY A 44 -14.09 -17.00 -6.53
CA GLY A 44 -14.88 -16.38 -5.47
C GLY A 44 -14.79 -14.85 -5.48
N GLY A 45 -15.89 -14.16 -5.13
CA GLY A 45 -15.93 -12.70 -5.05
C GLY A 45 -15.03 -12.10 -3.95
N ASN A 46 -14.47 -12.93 -3.06
CA ASN A 46 -13.53 -12.53 -2.02
C ASN A 46 -12.06 -12.74 -2.44
N SER A 47 -11.82 -13.13 -3.70
CA SER A 47 -10.46 -13.23 -4.24
C SER A 47 -9.97 -11.88 -4.71
N ASP A 48 -8.68 -11.60 -4.54
CA ASP A 48 -8.05 -10.35 -5.00
C ASP A 48 -8.00 -10.30 -6.53
N VAL A 49 -7.77 -11.46 -7.16
CA VAL A 49 -7.88 -11.65 -8.61
C VAL A 49 -9.00 -12.64 -8.89
N ILE A 50 -10.05 -12.15 -9.53
CA ILE A 50 -11.24 -12.96 -9.84
C ILE A 50 -11.07 -13.63 -11.19
N LEU A 51 -10.92 -14.96 -11.17
CA LEU A 51 -10.84 -15.82 -12.35
C LEU A 51 -12.18 -16.50 -12.57
N ASN A 52 -13.07 -15.90 -13.35
CA ASN A 52 -14.43 -16.40 -13.57
C ASN A 52 -14.47 -17.58 -14.56
N TYR A 53 -13.78 -18.66 -14.22
CA TYR A 53 -13.77 -19.92 -14.97
C TYR A 53 -14.35 -21.04 -14.11
N PRO A 54 -15.25 -21.90 -14.64
CA PRO A 54 -15.88 -22.99 -13.87
C PRO A 54 -14.88 -23.99 -13.27
N VAL A 55 -13.74 -24.17 -13.92
CA VAL A 55 -12.65 -25.08 -13.50
C VAL A 55 -11.83 -24.52 -12.31
N VAL A 56 -11.93 -23.21 -12.05
CA VAL A 56 -11.23 -22.55 -10.97
C VAL A 56 -12.02 -22.65 -9.66
N SER A 57 -11.38 -23.05 -8.57
CA SER A 57 -11.96 -23.08 -7.22
C SER A 57 -12.24 -21.67 -6.70
N ARG A 58 -13.11 -21.52 -5.69
CA ARG A 58 -13.48 -20.22 -5.10
C ARG A 58 -12.25 -19.48 -4.56
N GLN A 59 -11.41 -20.17 -3.82
CA GLN A 59 -10.05 -19.81 -3.47
C GLN A 59 -9.18 -20.93 -4.04
N HIS A 60 -8.36 -20.63 -5.03
CA HIS A 60 -7.64 -21.66 -5.76
C HIS A 60 -6.15 -21.63 -5.45
N ALA A 61 -5.55 -20.47 -5.55
CA ALA A 61 -4.14 -20.26 -5.34
C ALA A 61 -3.87 -18.96 -4.59
N ALA A 62 -2.70 -18.84 -3.99
CA ALA A 62 -2.18 -17.59 -3.48
C ALA A 62 -0.84 -17.27 -4.15
N LEU A 63 -0.66 -16.03 -4.59
CA LEU A 63 0.62 -15.50 -5.02
C LEU A 63 1.16 -14.59 -3.92
N ILE A 64 2.25 -15.01 -3.28
CA ILE A 64 2.88 -14.29 -2.18
C ILE A 64 4.18 -13.67 -2.65
N ARG A 65 4.31 -12.36 -2.44
CA ARG A 65 5.55 -11.64 -2.68
C ARG A 65 6.43 -11.69 -1.44
N GLN A 66 7.65 -12.15 -1.61
CA GLN A 66 8.65 -12.22 -0.55
C GLN A 66 9.36 -10.87 -0.36
N ALA A 67 10.09 -10.72 0.74
CA ALA A 67 10.80 -9.49 1.08
C ALA A 67 11.94 -9.14 0.08
N ASP A 68 12.47 -10.14 -0.62
CA ASP A 68 13.51 -10.03 -1.64
C ASP A 68 12.97 -9.78 -3.06
N ASP A 69 11.67 -9.42 -3.18
CA ASP A 69 10.97 -9.18 -4.43
C ASP A 69 10.73 -10.43 -5.29
N THR A 70 10.96 -11.62 -4.77
CA THR A 70 10.58 -12.89 -5.40
C THR A 70 9.12 -13.22 -5.13
N TRP A 71 8.54 -14.05 -5.98
CA TRP A 71 7.15 -14.50 -5.87
C TRP A 71 7.11 -16.00 -5.60
N THR A 72 6.11 -16.43 -4.85
CA THR A 72 5.84 -17.84 -4.59
C THR A 72 4.37 -18.12 -4.81
N ALA A 73 4.06 -19.14 -5.59
CA ALA A 73 2.71 -19.65 -5.78
C ALA A 73 2.43 -20.76 -4.78
N TYR A 74 1.25 -20.71 -4.19
CA TYR A 74 0.72 -21.72 -3.27
C TYR A 74 -0.60 -22.28 -3.82
N ASP A 75 -0.77 -23.60 -3.76
CA ASP A 75 -2.05 -24.23 -3.99
C ASP A 75 -2.86 -24.25 -2.69
N LEU A 76 -4.04 -23.67 -2.68
CA LEU A 76 -4.94 -23.60 -1.51
C LEU A 76 -5.88 -24.83 -1.42
N GLY A 77 -5.40 -26.00 -1.85
CA GLY A 77 -6.19 -27.23 -1.90
C GLY A 77 -7.24 -27.19 -3.02
N SER A 78 -6.85 -26.70 -4.17
CA SER A 78 -7.73 -26.54 -5.32
C SER A 78 -8.11 -27.88 -5.95
N LYS A 79 -9.24 -27.91 -6.68
CA LYS A 79 -9.66 -29.12 -7.39
C LYS A 79 -8.88 -29.36 -8.69
N GLY A 80 -8.47 -28.28 -9.34
CA GLY A 80 -7.78 -28.33 -10.63
C GLY A 80 -6.27 -28.27 -10.55
N GLY A 81 -5.71 -28.06 -9.34
CA GLY A 81 -4.30 -27.90 -9.11
C GLY A 81 -3.72 -26.59 -9.65
N VAL A 82 -2.54 -26.28 -9.19
CA VAL A 82 -1.72 -25.13 -9.64
C VAL A 82 -0.50 -25.66 -10.37
N THR A 83 -0.11 -25.00 -11.45
CA THR A 83 1.12 -25.34 -12.18
C THR A 83 1.97 -24.10 -12.39
N VAL A 84 3.30 -24.27 -12.40
CA VAL A 84 4.24 -23.23 -12.80
C VAL A 84 5.06 -23.75 -13.97
N ASN A 85 4.96 -23.09 -15.11
CA ASN A 85 5.58 -23.52 -16.38
C ASN A 85 5.25 -24.98 -16.74
N GLY A 86 3.97 -25.38 -16.52
CA GLY A 86 3.47 -26.73 -16.78
C GLY A 86 3.84 -27.77 -15.72
N ARG A 87 4.63 -27.42 -14.70
CA ARG A 87 4.97 -28.33 -13.59
C ARG A 87 3.97 -28.15 -12.45
N PRO A 88 3.40 -29.24 -11.92
CA PRO A 88 2.47 -29.14 -10.81
C PRO A 88 3.16 -28.62 -9.55
N VAL A 89 2.43 -27.80 -8.80
CA VAL A 89 2.90 -27.22 -7.52
C VAL A 89 2.44 -28.14 -6.39
N GLU A 90 3.38 -28.76 -5.71
CA GLU A 90 3.14 -29.53 -4.50
C GLU A 90 3.32 -28.62 -3.27
N GLY A 91 2.22 -27.98 -2.86
CA GLY A 91 2.22 -27.01 -1.75
C GLY A 91 2.66 -25.62 -2.20
N SER A 92 3.93 -25.40 -2.55
CA SER A 92 4.43 -24.10 -3.01
C SER A 92 5.53 -24.24 -4.08
N ALA A 93 5.61 -23.25 -4.96
CA ALA A 93 6.67 -23.15 -5.97
C ALA A 93 7.10 -21.70 -6.19
N PRO A 94 8.40 -21.44 -6.39
CA PRO A 94 8.87 -20.11 -6.75
C PRO A 94 8.38 -19.74 -8.15
N VAL A 95 8.04 -18.46 -8.34
CA VAL A 95 7.56 -17.90 -9.61
C VAL A 95 8.42 -16.69 -9.96
N GLN A 96 8.89 -16.64 -11.20
CA GLN A 96 9.63 -15.51 -11.74
C GLN A 96 8.77 -14.69 -12.69
N TYR A 97 9.17 -13.44 -12.95
CA TYR A 97 8.51 -12.63 -13.96
C TYR A 97 8.66 -13.27 -15.35
N GLY A 98 7.57 -13.42 -16.05
CA GLY A 98 7.50 -14.12 -17.34
C GLY A 98 7.06 -15.58 -17.23
N ASP A 99 7.01 -16.13 -16.01
CA ASP A 99 6.53 -17.50 -15.82
C ASP A 99 5.03 -17.62 -16.06
N VAL A 100 4.65 -18.77 -16.59
CA VAL A 100 3.25 -19.14 -16.79
C VAL A 100 2.75 -19.87 -15.55
N VAL A 101 1.76 -19.27 -14.88
CA VAL A 101 1.06 -19.86 -13.73
C VAL A 101 -0.28 -20.39 -14.20
N GLY A 102 -0.43 -21.71 -14.18
CA GLY A 102 -1.69 -22.38 -14.52
C GLY A 102 -2.56 -22.57 -13.29
N ILE A 103 -3.77 -22.09 -13.33
CA ILE A 103 -4.74 -22.12 -12.23
C ILE A 103 -5.94 -22.92 -12.66
N GLY A 104 -5.99 -24.22 -12.31
CA GLY A 104 -7.03 -25.15 -12.78
C GLY A 104 -7.09 -25.29 -14.31
N GLY A 105 -5.93 -25.20 -14.99
CA GLY A 105 -5.83 -25.22 -16.44
C GLY A 105 -6.02 -23.85 -17.13
N VAL A 106 -6.25 -22.79 -16.38
CA VAL A 106 -6.27 -21.41 -16.90
C VAL A 106 -4.86 -20.86 -16.81
N GLU A 107 -4.21 -20.62 -17.94
CA GLU A 107 -2.87 -20.09 -18.00
C GLU A 107 -2.84 -18.59 -17.78
N THR A 108 -2.04 -18.13 -16.83
CA THR A 108 -1.81 -16.73 -16.53
C THR A 108 -0.31 -16.45 -16.54
N VAL A 109 0.09 -15.22 -16.84
CA VAL A 109 1.51 -14.85 -16.90
C VAL A 109 1.80 -13.74 -15.89
N LEU A 110 2.80 -13.92 -15.05
CA LEU A 110 3.26 -12.92 -14.11
C LEU A 110 4.17 -11.91 -14.80
N LEU A 111 3.75 -10.65 -14.87
CA LEU A 111 4.51 -9.58 -15.50
C LEU A 111 5.00 -8.53 -14.47
N PRO A 112 6.24 -8.03 -14.65
CA PRO A 112 6.75 -6.92 -13.85
C PRO A 112 6.05 -5.61 -14.22
N LEU A 113 6.10 -4.63 -13.32
CA LEU A 113 5.74 -3.25 -13.67
C LEU A 113 6.63 -2.74 -14.81
N SER A 114 6.04 -1.90 -15.66
CA SER A 114 6.79 -1.19 -16.70
C SER A 114 7.88 -0.29 -16.10
N PRO A 115 8.94 0.03 -16.83
CA PRO A 115 9.98 0.96 -16.36
C PRO A 115 9.43 2.32 -15.96
N GLU A 116 8.40 2.79 -16.66
CA GLU A 116 7.74 4.07 -16.40
C GLU A 116 6.95 4.04 -15.08
N GLU A 117 6.19 2.99 -14.82
CA GLU A 117 5.46 2.77 -13.57
C GLU A 117 6.42 2.64 -12.38
N LYS A 118 7.54 1.92 -12.55
CA LYS A 118 8.60 1.84 -11.55
C LYS A 118 9.20 3.22 -11.24
N ALA A 119 9.41 4.06 -12.25
CA ALA A 119 9.92 5.42 -12.08
C ALA A 119 8.90 6.31 -11.35
N GLN A 120 7.62 6.28 -11.74
CA GLN A 120 6.54 7.00 -11.08
C GLN A 120 6.40 6.57 -9.60
N ARG A 121 6.48 5.28 -9.34
CA ARG A 121 6.46 4.73 -7.98
C ARG A 121 7.62 5.26 -7.13
N ARG A 122 8.84 5.30 -7.68
CA ARG A 122 10.02 5.88 -7.00
C ARG A 122 9.83 7.37 -6.71
N GLN A 123 9.25 8.14 -7.65
CA GLN A 123 8.94 9.54 -7.44
C GLN A 123 7.91 9.75 -6.34
N ARG A 124 6.81 8.97 -6.34
CA ARG A 124 5.78 9.03 -5.28
C ARG A 124 6.37 8.70 -3.91
N ARG A 125 7.19 7.66 -3.77
CA ARG A 125 7.88 7.31 -2.52
C ARG A 125 8.86 8.41 -2.06
N ARG A 126 9.52 9.12 -2.98
CA ARG A 126 10.40 10.26 -2.65
C ARG A 126 9.61 11.49 -2.22
N ALA A 127 8.48 11.78 -2.86
CA ALA A 127 7.60 12.88 -2.49
C ALA A 127 6.96 12.66 -1.11
N TRP A 128 6.80 11.41 -0.71
CA TRP A 128 6.24 10.98 0.58
C TRP A 128 7.31 10.75 1.66
N ARG A 129 8.46 11.41 1.59
CA ARG A 129 9.36 11.41 2.75
C ARG A 129 8.62 12.12 3.90
N PRO A 130 8.34 11.43 5.01
CA PRO A 130 7.75 12.10 6.16
C PRO A 130 8.67 13.25 6.51
N VAL A 131 8.08 14.43 6.65
CA VAL A 131 8.79 15.61 7.19
C VAL A 131 9.49 15.12 8.44
N SER A 132 10.81 15.29 8.50
CA SER A 132 11.61 14.81 9.61
C SER A 132 10.91 15.16 10.92
N PRO A 133 10.70 14.20 11.87
CA PRO A 133 10.01 14.48 13.13
C PRO A 133 10.70 15.62 13.91
N TRP A 134 12.00 15.83 13.66
CA TRP A 134 12.76 16.96 14.16
C TRP A 134 12.25 18.31 13.66
N LEU A 135 11.76 18.39 12.44
CA LEU A 135 11.22 19.64 11.85
C LEU A 135 9.90 20.02 12.53
N GLY A 136 9.07 19.05 12.90
CA GLY A 136 7.88 19.25 13.71
C GLY A 136 8.21 19.77 15.11
N LEU A 137 9.23 19.17 15.76
CA LEU A 137 9.71 19.62 17.05
C LEU A 137 10.31 21.03 17.01
N VAL A 138 11.12 21.34 15.99
CA VAL A 138 11.69 22.68 15.79
C VAL A 138 10.59 23.72 15.56
N LEU A 139 9.59 23.43 14.75
CA LEU A 139 8.45 24.32 14.53
C LEU A 139 7.65 24.54 15.82
N LEU A 140 7.43 23.49 16.61
CA LEU A 140 6.75 23.57 17.88
C LEU A 140 7.51 24.43 18.88
N THR A 141 8.84 24.26 19.01
CA THR A 141 9.67 25.06 19.91
C THR A 141 9.76 26.52 19.46
N VAL A 142 9.87 26.79 18.17
CA VAL A 142 9.84 28.17 17.62
C VAL A 142 8.48 28.82 17.90
N PHE A 143 7.38 28.09 17.71
CA PHE A 143 6.04 28.60 18.00
C PHE A 143 5.87 28.91 19.49
N GLN A 144 6.35 28.06 20.40
CA GLN A 144 6.32 28.30 21.84
C GLN A 144 7.19 29.50 22.24
N ALA A 145 8.37 29.64 21.63
CA ALA A 145 9.24 30.80 21.90
C ALA A 145 8.60 32.11 21.42
N LEU A 146 7.95 32.13 20.27
CA LEU A 146 7.22 33.31 19.77
C LEU A 146 6.03 33.67 20.63
N THR A 147 5.27 32.69 21.13
CA THR A 147 4.16 32.96 22.04
C THR A 147 4.62 33.45 23.40
N ALA A 148 5.72 32.93 23.93
CA ALA A 148 6.34 33.43 25.16
C ALA A 148 6.86 34.87 24.98
N LEU A 149 7.50 35.19 23.87
CA LEU A 149 7.95 36.54 23.54
C LEU A 149 6.80 37.53 23.43
N GLN A 150 5.68 37.14 22.82
CA GLN A 150 4.48 37.98 22.74
C GLN A 150 3.88 38.26 24.12
N LEU A 151 3.89 37.28 25.04
CA LEU A 151 3.41 37.47 26.40
C LEU A 151 4.29 38.46 27.19
N THR A 152 5.63 38.36 27.06
CA THR A 152 6.56 39.29 27.74
C THR A 152 6.44 40.73 27.23
N ILE A 153 6.12 40.92 25.94
CA ILE A 153 5.89 42.26 25.36
C ILE A 153 4.54 42.83 25.81
N SER A 154 3.53 41.98 26.01
CA SER A 154 2.18 42.38 26.44
C SER A 154 2.07 42.70 27.93
N GLU A 155 3.03 42.29 28.75
CA GLU A 155 3.04 42.57 30.20
C GLU A 155 3.34 44.04 30.57
N GLY A 156 3.55 44.91 29.57
CA GLY A 156 3.65 46.37 29.78
C GLY A 156 2.31 47.08 30.03
N GLU A 157 1.17 46.50 29.69
CA GLU A 157 -0.17 47.07 29.92
C GLU A 157 -1.17 45.98 30.30
N ASN A 158 -1.49 45.91 31.61
CA ASN A 158 -2.59 45.15 32.20
C ASN A 158 -2.55 43.59 32.06
N ALA A 159 -2.00 42.99 33.12
CA ALA A 159 -1.97 41.54 33.31
C ALA A 159 -3.37 40.92 33.46
N THR A 160 -3.92 40.43 32.38
CA THR A 160 -4.94 39.38 32.45
C THR A 160 -4.29 38.10 31.98
N VAL A 161 -3.99 37.22 32.93
CA VAL A 161 -3.35 35.92 32.68
C VAL A 161 -4.25 35.05 31.83
N MET A 162 -4.09 35.06 30.52
CA MET A 162 -4.63 34.05 29.65
C MET A 162 -3.65 32.85 29.62
N ILE A 163 -4.00 31.82 30.40
CA ILE A 163 -3.27 30.53 30.35
C ILE A 163 -3.34 30.03 28.91
N PRO A 164 -2.20 29.83 28.20
CA PRO A 164 -2.25 29.36 26.85
C PRO A 164 -2.89 27.96 26.81
N LEU A 165 -3.89 27.81 25.93
CA LEU A 165 -4.70 26.59 25.74
C LEU A 165 -3.85 25.35 25.40
N THR A 166 -2.58 25.53 25.17
CA THR A 166 -1.60 24.47 24.89
C THR A 166 -1.21 23.65 26.12
N PHE A 167 -1.50 24.14 27.34
CA PHE A 167 -1.26 23.38 28.58
C PHE A 167 -2.39 22.39 28.93
N LEU A 168 -3.49 22.42 28.17
CA LEU A 168 -4.66 21.56 28.43
C LEU A 168 -4.67 20.30 27.54
N LEU A 169 -3.69 20.10 26.68
CA LEU A 169 -3.61 19.00 25.70
C LEU A 169 -2.31 18.16 25.85
N LEU A 170 -1.69 18.18 27.01
CA LEU A 170 -0.73 17.20 27.48
C LEU A 170 -1.39 16.39 28.59
#